data_1f44b19a0d9b9cbd9bcdc3aef1e7d9f7
#
_entry.id   1f44b19a0d9b9cbd9bcdc3aef1e7d9f7
#
_cell.length_a   1.000
_cell.length_b   1.000
_cell.length_c   1.000
_cell.angle_alpha   90.00
_cell.angle_beta   90.00
_cell.angle_gamma   90.00
#
_symmetry.space_group_name_H-M   'P 1'
#
loop_
_entity.id
_entity.type
_entity.pdbx_description
1 polymer ?
#
loop_
_entity_poly.entity_id
_entity_poly.type
_entity_poly.pdbx_seq_one_letter_code
_entity_poly.pdbx_strand_id
1 'polypeptide(L)'
;MKTLIAWFSWSGNTQEIAERIARKTHGTLFRIEREVPYSPDYSTCAYREAKDEADKQLRPAIKGPLPDIADYDAVIIAFPIWWYTMPAPVKTFLERWPDWHGKRLYVFANSYTDDRSQFMNAMVAAMECANGTDVRPGLYNKDIDKLYSWVKENGFTKRRQYEKAVHDDPCGAGADRGIACGRSGDDHEDSPDGHDEACAHGLYRAV
;
A
#
# COMPACT_ATOMS: atom_id res chain seq x y z
N MET A 1 -3.21 11.81 -10.87
CA MET A 1 -4.31 10.96 -10.39
C MET A 1 -4.39 11.14 -8.89
N LYS A 2 -5.51 11.63 -8.38
CA LYS A 2 -5.76 11.79 -6.94
C LYS A 2 -6.16 10.42 -6.38
N THR A 3 -5.41 9.90 -5.44
CA THR A 3 -5.56 8.51 -4.99
C THR A 3 -5.82 8.46 -3.49
N LEU A 4 -6.84 7.71 -3.08
CA LEU A 4 -7.07 7.33 -1.70
C LEU A 4 -6.38 6.00 -1.42
N ILE A 5 -5.66 5.92 -0.31
CA ILE A 5 -5.07 4.68 0.18
C ILE A 5 -5.73 4.36 1.52
N ALA A 6 -6.78 3.57 1.46
CA ALA A 6 -7.46 3.07 2.64
C ALA A 6 -6.79 1.79 3.12
N TRP A 7 -6.49 1.69 4.41
CA TRP A 7 -5.76 0.53 4.93
C TRP A 7 -6.24 0.12 6.32
N PHE A 8 -6.14 -1.18 6.56
CA PHE A 8 -6.40 -1.79 7.85
C PHE A 8 -5.19 -2.60 8.31
N SER A 9 -4.81 -2.48 9.57
CA SER A 9 -3.76 -3.27 10.19
C SER A 9 -3.98 -3.41 11.68
N TRP A 10 -3.77 -4.61 12.21
CA TRP A 10 -3.76 -4.87 13.64
C TRP A 10 -2.34 -4.79 14.23
N SER A 11 -1.37 -5.38 13.55
CA SER A 11 0.02 -5.50 14.01
C SER A 11 0.98 -4.43 13.47
N GLY A 12 0.54 -3.57 12.54
CA GLY A 12 1.38 -2.56 11.90
C GLY A 12 1.96 -2.96 10.54
N ASN A 13 2.02 -4.24 10.19
CA ASN A 13 2.64 -4.69 8.94
C ASN A 13 2.00 -4.09 7.69
N THR A 14 0.67 -4.03 7.63
CA THR A 14 -0.03 -3.42 6.49
C THR A 14 0.09 -1.90 6.48
N GLN A 15 0.25 -1.28 7.64
CA GLN A 15 0.53 0.15 7.75
C GLN A 15 1.81 0.52 6.97
N GLU A 16 2.88 -0.21 7.21
CA GLU A 16 4.15 0.02 6.51
C GLU A 16 4.00 -0.09 4.99
N ILE A 17 3.25 -1.10 4.53
CA ILE A 17 2.93 -1.27 3.11
C ILE A 17 2.14 -0.06 2.58
N ALA A 18 1.10 0.36 3.28
CA ALA A 18 0.27 1.51 2.88
C ALA A 18 1.09 2.81 2.80
N GLU A 19 1.98 3.04 3.75
CA GLU A 19 2.89 4.19 3.75
C GLU A 19 3.89 4.13 2.58
N ARG A 20 4.41 2.94 2.24
CA ARG A 20 5.27 2.76 1.04
C ARG A 20 4.49 3.09 -0.23
N ILE A 21 3.25 2.63 -0.34
CA ILE A 21 2.37 2.95 -1.48
C ILE A 21 2.13 4.46 -1.54
N ALA A 22 1.79 5.10 -0.43
CA ALA A 22 1.53 6.54 -0.37
C ALA A 22 2.73 7.37 -0.81
N ARG A 23 3.94 7.02 -0.36
CA ARG A 23 5.17 7.70 -0.82
C ARG A 23 5.39 7.60 -2.32
N LYS A 24 4.99 6.49 -2.96
CA LYS A 24 5.20 6.27 -4.40
C LYS A 24 4.09 6.85 -5.28
N THR A 25 2.87 6.91 -4.77
CA THR A 25 1.69 7.39 -5.51
C THR A 25 1.33 8.84 -5.19
N HIS A 26 1.91 9.42 -4.12
CA HIS A 26 1.50 10.69 -3.52
C HIS A 26 0.01 10.69 -3.12
N GLY A 27 -0.51 9.54 -2.74
CA GLY A 27 -1.90 9.36 -2.33
C GLY A 27 -2.16 9.76 -0.89
N THR A 28 -3.43 9.99 -0.58
CA THR A 28 -3.92 10.31 0.76
C THR A 28 -4.13 9.03 1.55
N LEU A 29 -3.53 8.93 2.72
CA LEU A 29 -3.71 7.81 3.63
C LEU A 29 -5.01 7.95 4.43
N PHE A 30 -5.74 6.85 4.55
CA PHE A 30 -6.89 6.72 5.45
C PHE A 30 -6.82 5.38 6.18
N ARG A 31 -6.77 5.43 7.51
CA ARG A 31 -6.79 4.21 8.34
C ARG A 31 -8.23 3.79 8.59
N ILE A 32 -8.54 2.55 8.24
CA ILE A 32 -9.80 1.91 8.62
C ILE A 32 -9.64 1.39 10.04
N GLU A 33 -10.44 1.90 10.95
CA GLU A 33 -10.43 1.48 12.35
C GLU A 33 -11.81 0.99 12.76
N ARG A 34 -11.86 -0.15 13.43
CA ARG A 34 -13.07 -0.63 14.10
C ARG A 34 -13.43 0.33 15.23
N GLU A 35 -14.73 0.66 15.38
CA GLU A 35 -15.20 1.55 16.44
C GLU A 35 -14.85 0.99 17.83
N VAL A 36 -15.11 -0.28 18.04
CA VAL A 36 -14.63 -1.05 19.20
C VAL A 36 -13.35 -1.75 18.78
N PRO A 37 -12.17 -1.35 19.27
CA PRO A 37 -10.91 -1.97 18.89
C PRO A 37 -10.88 -3.48 19.14
N TYR A 38 -10.14 -4.21 18.31
CA TYR A 38 -9.85 -5.62 18.60
C TYR A 38 -9.02 -5.74 19.88
N SER A 39 -9.16 -6.90 20.54
CA SER A 39 -8.31 -7.24 21.67
C SER A 39 -6.82 -7.12 21.32
N PRO A 40 -5.99 -6.60 22.23
CA PRO A 40 -4.53 -6.64 22.06
C PRO A 40 -3.97 -8.06 22.20
N ASP A 41 -4.73 -8.98 22.83
CA ASP A 41 -4.39 -10.40 22.90
C ASP A 41 -4.63 -11.07 21.55
N TYR A 42 -3.56 -11.65 20.99
CA TYR A 42 -3.61 -12.30 19.69
C TYR A 42 -4.66 -13.43 19.62
N SER A 43 -4.71 -14.29 20.64
CA SER A 43 -5.63 -15.42 20.62
C SER A 43 -7.10 -14.99 20.66
N THR A 44 -7.38 -13.96 21.43
CA THR A 44 -8.74 -13.39 21.51
C THR A 44 -9.11 -12.69 20.20
N CYS A 45 -8.21 -11.86 19.66
CA CYS A 45 -8.42 -11.17 18.41
C CYS A 45 -8.62 -12.17 17.25
N ALA A 46 -7.69 -13.11 17.08
CA ALA A 46 -7.69 -14.00 15.93
C ALA A 46 -8.78 -15.06 15.98
N TYR A 47 -8.88 -15.80 17.12
CA TYR A 47 -9.69 -17.02 17.20
C TYR A 47 -11.10 -16.80 17.77
N ARG A 48 -11.39 -15.63 18.31
CA ARG A 48 -12.75 -15.27 18.76
C ARG A 48 -13.32 -14.15 17.92
N GLU A 49 -12.76 -12.94 18.00
CA GLU A 49 -13.35 -11.77 17.36
C GLU A 49 -13.31 -11.86 15.82
N ALA A 50 -12.13 -11.99 15.22
CA ALA A 50 -11.98 -12.05 13.76
C ALA A 50 -12.59 -13.32 13.15
N LYS A 51 -12.51 -14.46 13.88
CA LYS A 51 -13.13 -15.69 13.42
C LYS A 51 -14.66 -15.59 13.43
N ASP A 52 -15.23 -15.07 14.51
CA ASP A 52 -16.67 -14.84 14.60
C ASP A 52 -17.19 -13.90 13.52
N GLU A 53 -16.44 -12.84 13.22
CA GLU A 53 -16.76 -11.91 12.12
C GLU A 53 -16.75 -12.61 10.77
N ALA A 54 -15.74 -13.46 10.53
CA ALA A 54 -15.62 -14.20 9.27
C ALA A 54 -16.74 -15.25 9.14
N ASP A 55 -16.96 -16.07 10.16
CA ASP A 55 -17.95 -17.16 10.15
C ASP A 55 -19.38 -16.64 10.04
N LYS A 56 -19.69 -15.55 10.73
CA LYS A 56 -21.03 -14.94 10.77
C LYS A 56 -21.23 -13.84 9.75
N GLN A 57 -20.23 -13.57 8.91
CA GLN A 57 -20.22 -12.51 7.91
C GLN A 57 -20.60 -11.14 8.48
N LEU A 58 -20.09 -10.81 9.67
CA LEU A 58 -20.40 -9.58 10.37
C LEU A 58 -19.82 -8.34 9.65
N ARG A 59 -20.44 -7.21 9.95
CA ARG A 59 -19.99 -5.88 9.48
C ARG A 59 -19.83 -4.96 10.69
N PRO A 60 -18.68 -5.05 11.39
CA PRO A 60 -18.45 -4.20 12.56
C PRO A 60 -18.45 -2.73 12.17
N ALA A 61 -18.97 -1.90 13.06
CA ALA A 61 -18.92 -0.46 12.88
C ALA A 61 -17.46 0.03 12.82
N ILE A 62 -17.20 0.98 11.93
CA ILE A 62 -15.89 1.61 11.74
C ILE A 62 -15.95 3.09 12.11
N LYS A 63 -14.84 3.63 12.61
CA LYS A 63 -14.74 5.03 13.00
C LYS A 63 -14.90 5.97 11.80
N GLY A 64 -15.65 7.04 11.99
CA GLY A 64 -15.82 8.13 11.04
C GLY A 64 -15.05 9.39 11.45
N PRO A 65 -15.06 10.43 10.59
CA PRO A 65 -15.68 10.50 9.28
C PRO A 65 -14.90 9.74 8.20
N LEU A 66 -15.62 9.16 7.24
CA LEU A 66 -15.01 8.49 6.10
C LEU A 66 -14.70 9.51 4.99
N PRO A 67 -13.62 9.31 4.22
CA PRO A 67 -13.33 10.16 3.07
C PRO A 67 -14.40 9.95 1.99
N ASP A 68 -14.79 11.01 1.29
CA ASP A 68 -15.67 10.88 0.13
C ASP A 68 -14.88 10.32 -1.06
N ILE A 69 -15.25 9.13 -1.53
CA ILE A 69 -14.60 8.52 -2.70
C ILE A 69 -14.79 9.34 -3.98
N ALA A 70 -15.81 10.20 -4.04
CA ALA A 70 -16.03 11.09 -5.19
C ALA A 70 -14.84 12.02 -5.43
N ASP A 71 -14.11 12.37 -4.38
CA ASP A 71 -12.93 13.23 -4.43
C ASP A 71 -11.71 12.60 -5.08
N TYR A 72 -11.72 11.29 -5.38
CA TYR A 72 -10.56 10.54 -5.85
C TYR A 72 -10.78 9.90 -7.21
N ASP A 73 -9.72 9.75 -7.98
CA ASP A 73 -9.73 9.08 -9.29
C ASP A 73 -9.61 7.55 -9.14
N ALA A 74 -8.95 7.12 -8.07
CA ALA A 74 -8.75 5.71 -7.76
C ALA A 74 -8.63 5.50 -6.25
N VAL A 75 -9.01 4.31 -5.80
CA VAL A 75 -8.85 3.85 -4.42
C VAL A 75 -7.90 2.65 -4.41
N ILE A 76 -6.97 2.66 -3.49
CA ILE A 76 -6.13 1.51 -3.14
C ILE A 76 -6.58 1.05 -1.77
N ILE A 77 -6.89 -0.24 -1.65
CA ILE A 77 -7.21 -0.86 -0.36
C ILE A 77 -6.07 -1.80 0.04
N ALA A 78 -5.56 -1.65 1.28
CA ALA A 78 -4.48 -2.48 1.79
C ALA A 78 -4.88 -3.12 3.13
N PHE A 79 -4.74 -4.45 3.24
CA PHE A 79 -5.16 -5.20 4.43
C PHE A 79 -4.41 -6.53 4.58
N PRO A 80 -4.35 -7.10 5.80
CA PRO A 80 -3.89 -8.47 5.99
C PRO A 80 -4.99 -9.46 5.59
N ILE A 81 -4.62 -10.61 5.06
CA ILE A 81 -5.56 -11.72 4.89
C ILE A 81 -5.87 -12.30 6.26
N TRP A 82 -7.15 -12.35 6.62
CA TRP A 82 -7.65 -12.99 7.82
C TRP A 82 -8.68 -14.07 7.44
N TRP A 83 -8.51 -15.25 7.99
CA TRP A 83 -9.43 -16.38 7.71
C TRP A 83 -9.69 -16.56 6.22
N TYR A 84 -8.58 -16.58 5.45
CA TYR A 84 -8.55 -16.79 3.99
C TYR A 84 -9.25 -15.73 3.14
N THR A 85 -9.62 -14.60 3.73
CA THR A 85 -10.33 -13.52 3.03
C THR A 85 -9.96 -12.13 3.59
N MET A 86 -10.69 -11.13 3.15
CA MET A 86 -10.61 -9.75 3.61
C MET A 86 -11.22 -9.58 5.01
N PRO A 87 -10.60 -8.85 5.94
CA PRO A 87 -11.14 -8.57 7.27
C PRO A 87 -12.48 -7.83 7.24
N ALA A 88 -13.34 -8.12 8.21
CA ALA A 88 -14.70 -7.56 8.26
C ALA A 88 -14.76 -6.02 8.27
N PRO A 89 -13.89 -5.27 8.99
CA PRO A 89 -13.89 -3.80 8.92
C PRO A 89 -13.61 -3.25 7.52
N VAL A 90 -12.80 -3.98 6.72
CA VAL A 90 -12.52 -3.60 5.34
C VAL A 90 -13.74 -3.81 4.46
N LYS A 91 -14.47 -4.90 4.67
CA LYS A 91 -15.77 -5.14 4.00
C LYS A 91 -16.76 -4.03 4.32
N THR A 92 -16.90 -3.68 5.62
CA THR A 92 -17.75 -2.55 6.05
C THR A 92 -17.37 -1.25 5.35
N PHE A 93 -16.07 -0.97 5.18
CA PHE A 93 -15.60 0.22 4.48
C PHE A 93 -16.00 0.19 3.00
N LEU A 94 -15.79 -0.91 2.29
CA LEU A 94 -16.11 -1.01 0.86
C LEU A 94 -17.60 -0.94 0.57
N GLU A 95 -18.43 -1.49 1.44
CA GLU A 95 -19.90 -1.49 1.31
C GLU A 95 -20.54 -0.15 1.67
N ARG A 96 -19.74 0.84 2.12
CA ARG A 96 -20.28 2.15 2.54
C ARG A 96 -20.88 2.94 1.38
N TRP A 97 -20.36 2.74 0.19
CA TRP A 97 -20.83 3.45 -0.99
C TRP A 97 -21.68 2.53 -1.86
N PRO A 98 -22.96 2.88 -2.09
CA PRO A 98 -23.87 2.08 -2.91
C PRO A 98 -23.47 2.05 -4.38
N ASP A 99 -22.76 3.08 -4.83
CA ASP A 99 -22.19 3.21 -6.17
C ASP A 99 -20.78 3.76 -6.11
N TRP A 100 -19.86 3.07 -6.74
CA TRP A 100 -18.47 3.49 -6.87
C TRP A 100 -18.22 4.34 -8.13
N HIS A 101 -19.23 4.60 -8.93
CA HIS A 101 -19.17 5.44 -10.13
C HIS A 101 -18.06 5.01 -11.11
N GLY A 102 -17.85 3.71 -11.28
CA GLY A 102 -16.83 3.16 -12.17
C GLY A 102 -15.39 3.48 -11.78
N LYS A 103 -15.13 3.90 -10.53
CA LYS A 103 -13.78 4.16 -10.06
C LYS A 103 -12.98 2.86 -9.99
N ARG A 104 -11.66 2.98 -10.13
CA ARG A 104 -10.75 1.84 -10.01
C ARG A 104 -10.43 1.57 -8.56
N LEU A 105 -10.59 0.31 -8.14
CA LEU A 105 -10.21 -0.18 -6.83
C LEU A 105 -9.05 -1.17 -6.98
N TYR A 106 -7.89 -0.87 -6.41
CA TYR A 106 -6.73 -1.75 -6.41
C TYR A 106 -6.59 -2.43 -5.05
N VAL A 107 -6.44 -3.76 -5.07
CA VAL A 107 -6.37 -4.58 -3.86
C VAL A 107 -4.92 -4.94 -3.56
N PHE A 108 -4.42 -4.52 -2.40
CA PHE A 108 -3.15 -4.93 -1.83
C PHE A 108 -3.39 -5.77 -0.60
N ALA A 109 -2.80 -6.94 -0.55
CA ALA A 109 -2.96 -7.81 0.59
C ALA A 109 -1.63 -8.44 1.02
N ASN A 110 -1.51 -8.71 2.31
CA ASN A 110 -0.41 -9.47 2.87
C ASN A 110 -0.95 -10.60 3.74
N SER A 111 -0.22 -11.71 3.75
CA SER A 111 -0.54 -12.89 4.54
C SER A 111 0.74 -13.52 5.09
N TYR A 112 0.59 -14.35 6.09
CA TYR A 112 1.66 -15.21 6.57
C TYR A 112 2.16 -16.20 5.50
N THR A 113 1.26 -16.63 4.61
CA THR A 113 1.57 -17.57 3.54
C THR A 113 1.63 -16.88 2.18
N ASP A 114 2.35 -17.48 1.23
CA ASP A 114 2.37 -17.03 -0.17
C ASP A 114 1.28 -17.71 -1.01
N ASP A 115 0.25 -18.24 -0.37
CA ASP A 115 -0.86 -18.90 -1.04
C ASP A 115 -1.70 -17.89 -1.84
N ARG A 116 -1.56 -17.94 -3.15
CA ARG A 116 -2.26 -17.06 -4.09
C ARG A 116 -3.77 -17.23 -4.10
N SER A 117 -4.28 -18.39 -3.67
CA SER A 117 -5.73 -18.61 -3.57
C SER A 117 -6.37 -17.65 -2.56
N GLN A 118 -5.66 -17.33 -1.47
CA GLN A 118 -6.12 -16.37 -0.48
C GLN A 118 -6.24 -14.95 -1.06
N PHE A 119 -5.28 -14.56 -1.91
CA PHE A 119 -5.37 -13.28 -2.60
C PHE A 119 -6.55 -13.25 -3.58
N MET A 120 -6.79 -14.33 -4.30
CA MET A 120 -7.97 -14.44 -5.18
C MET A 120 -9.28 -14.35 -4.40
N ASN A 121 -9.37 -15.00 -3.22
CA ASN A 121 -10.54 -14.87 -2.35
C ASN A 121 -10.75 -13.41 -1.88
N ALA A 122 -9.66 -12.71 -1.56
CA ALA A 122 -9.73 -11.29 -1.20
C ALA A 122 -10.20 -10.41 -2.38
N MET A 123 -9.77 -10.72 -3.60
CA MET A 123 -10.23 -10.04 -4.82
C MET A 123 -11.73 -10.26 -5.05
N VAL A 124 -12.20 -11.50 -4.92
CA VAL A 124 -13.64 -11.82 -5.03
C VAL A 124 -14.45 -11.07 -3.97
N ALA A 125 -14.00 -11.10 -2.72
CA ALA A 125 -14.66 -10.36 -1.63
C ALA A 125 -14.70 -8.85 -1.90
N ALA A 126 -13.65 -8.27 -2.50
CA ALA A 126 -13.65 -6.86 -2.87
C ALA A 126 -14.64 -6.54 -4.00
N MET A 127 -14.77 -7.44 -4.98
CA MET A 127 -15.78 -7.30 -6.06
C MET A 127 -17.21 -7.37 -5.52
N GLU A 128 -17.45 -8.24 -4.55
CA GLU A 128 -18.77 -8.38 -3.90
C GLU A 128 -19.13 -7.16 -3.06
N CYS A 129 -18.16 -6.58 -2.34
CA CYS A 129 -18.39 -5.45 -1.43
C CYS A 129 -18.41 -4.09 -2.14
N ALA A 130 -17.68 -3.94 -3.24
CA ALA A 130 -17.54 -2.68 -3.98
C ALA A 130 -18.35 -2.71 -5.29
N ASN A 131 -19.67 -2.61 -5.17
CA ASN A 131 -20.59 -2.75 -6.29
C ASN A 131 -20.33 -1.72 -7.40
N GLY A 132 -20.30 -2.20 -8.65
CA GLY A 132 -20.10 -1.34 -9.82
C GLY A 132 -18.69 -0.80 -10.02
N THR A 133 -17.70 -1.40 -9.34
CA THR A 133 -16.31 -0.95 -9.35
C THR A 133 -15.45 -1.79 -10.31
N ASP A 134 -14.48 -1.15 -10.95
CA ASP A 134 -13.40 -1.84 -11.68
C ASP A 134 -12.32 -2.31 -10.67
N VAL A 135 -12.49 -3.51 -10.13
CA VAL A 135 -11.57 -4.08 -9.14
C VAL A 135 -10.36 -4.70 -9.85
N ARG A 136 -9.18 -4.24 -9.49
CA ARG A 136 -7.91 -4.63 -10.10
C ARG A 136 -6.94 -5.20 -9.08
N PRO A 137 -6.09 -6.16 -9.49
CA PRO A 137 -5.05 -6.65 -8.62
C PRO A 137 -4.00 -5.55 -8.36
N GLY A 138 -3.68 -5.37 -7.10
CA GLY A 138 -2.48 -4.70 -6.64
C GLY A 138 -1.34 -5.71 -6.49
N LEU A 139 -0.68 -5.70 -5.33
CA LEU A 139 0.42 -6.61 -5.03
C LEU A 139 0.11 -7.45 -3.79
N TYR A 140 0.72 -8.62 -3.74
CA TYR A 140 0.54 -9.59 -2.66
C TYR A 140 1.90 -10.02 -2.09
N ASN A 141 2.04 -9.98 -0.77
CA ASN A 141 3.23 -10.43 -0.04
C ASN A 141 4.55 -9.93 -0.66
N LYS A 142 5.43 -10.83 -1.06
CA LYS A 142 6.76 -10.54 -1.63
C LYS A 142 6.70 -9.72 -2.92
N ASP A 143 5.57 -9.70 -3.62
CA ASP A 143 5.43 -8.85 -4.82
C ASP A 143 5.50 -7.36 -4.50
N ILE A 144 5.42 -6.97 -3.22
CA ILE A 144 5.58 -5.56 -2.82
C ILE A 144 6.92 -4.96 -3.25
N ASP A 145 7.92 -5.79 -3.51
CA ASP A 145 9.20 -5.35 -4.05
C ASP A 145 9.07 -4.80 -5.49
N LYS A 146 8.00 -5.21 -6.20
CA LYS A 146 7.64 -4.72 -7.53
C LYS A 146 6.83 -3.42 -7.51
N LEU A 147 6.63 -2.81 -6.32
CA LEU A 147 5.77 -1.62 -6.16
C LEU A 147 6.12 -0.49 -7.14
N TYR A 148 7.40 -0.24 -7.39
CA TYR A 148 7.81 0.81 -8.32
C TYR A 148 7.32 0.55 -9.74
N SER A 149 7.52 -0.66 -10.26
CA SER A 149 7.05 -1.05 -11.60
C SER A 149 5.53 -0.98 -11.68
N TRP A 150 4.85 -1.53 -10.68
CA TRP A 150 3.40 -1.52 -10.60
C TRP A 150 2.81 -0.09 -10.61
N VAL A 151 3.39 0.83 -9.84
CA VAL A 151 2.99 2.25 -9.80
C VAL A 151 3.12 2.90 -11.18
N LYS A 152 4.21 2.62 -11.89
CA LYS A 152 4.47 3.13 -13.25
C LYS A 152 3.47 2.56 -14.26
N GLU A 153 3.26 1.26 -14.27
CA GLU A 153 2.36 0.55 -15.20
C GLU A 153 0.91 0.98 -15.04
N ASN A 154 0.47 1.27 -13.80
CA ASN A 154 -0.89 1.68 -13.51
C ASN A 154 -1.10 3.22 -13.55
N GLY A 155 -0.10 3.98 -13.97
CA GLY A 155 -0.23 5.40 -14.22
C GLY A 155 -0.32 6.28 -12.95
N PHE A 156 0.18 5.79 -11.80
CA PHE A 156 0.22 6.57 -10.56
C PHE A 156 1.36 7.58 -10.51
N THR A 157 2.40 7.42 -11.34
CA THR A 157 3.44 8.43 -11.47
C THR A 157 2.88 9.62 -12.25
N LYS A 158 3.03 10.84 -11.73
CA LYS A 158 2.87 12.04 -12.55
C LYS A 158 3.86 11.92 -13.70
N ARG A 159 3.39 11.98 -14.94
CA ARG A 159 4.25 12.26 -16.09
C ARG A 159 4.98 13.55 -15.74
N ARG A 160 6.25 13.46 -15.39
CA ARG A 160 7.05 14.66 -15.10
C ARG A 160 6.98 15.53 -16.36
N GLN A 161 6.59 16.78 -16.18
CA GLN A 161 6.84 17.86 -17.15
C GLN A 161 8.36 18.09 -17.29
N TYR A 162 9.12 17.05 -17.56
CA TYR A 162 10.57 17.15 -17.80
C TYR A 162 10.90 17.45 -19.26
N GLU A 163 9.90 17.39 -20.15
CA GLU A 163 10.12 17.68 -21.56
C GLU A 163 10.09 19.18 -21.90
N LYS A 164 9.69 20.06 -20.96
CA LYS A 164 9.62 21.50 -21.22
C LYS A 164 10.84 22.32 -20.75
N ALA A 165 11.72 21.73 -19.97
CA ALA A 165 12.91 22.45 -19.46
C ALA A 165 14.18 22.22 -20.30
N VAL A 166 14.14 21.43 -21.37
CA VAL A 166 15.31 21.17 -22.23
C VAL A 166 15.26 21.98 -23.51
N HIS A 167 14.16 22.72 -23.76
CA HIS A 167 14.05 23.54 -24.99
C HIS A 167 14.09 25.05 -24.76
N ASP A 168 14.20 25.52 -23.53
CA ASP A 168 14.36 26.94 -23.24
C ASP A 168 15.69 27.21 -22.53
N ASP A 169 16.80 26.78 -23.15
CA ASP A 169 18.13 27.28 -22.79
C ASP A 169 18.61 28.24 -23.90
N PRO A 170 18.42 29.56 -23.71
CA PRO A 170 18.88 30.56 -24.67
C PRO A 170 20.35 30.94 -24.38
N CYS A 171 21.23 29.97 -24.28
CA CYS A 171 22.67 30.20 -24.22
C CYS A 171 23.42 29.38 -25.25
N GLY A 172 23.15 29.69 -26.50
CA GLY A 172 24.00 29.36 -27.62
C GLY A 172 24.53 30.61 -28.21
N ALA A 173 25.66 31.14 -27.70
CA ALA A 173 26.68 31.86 -28.48
C ALA A 173 27.75 32.43 -27.54
N GLY A 174 28.97 31.96 -27.74
CA GLY A 174 30.11 32.87 -27.58
C GLY A 174 31.18 32.50 -26.54
N ALA A 175 32.34 32.14 -27.12
CA ALA A 175 33.69 32.40 -26.62
C ALA A 175 34.32 31.39 -25.65
N ASP A 176 35.04 30.48 -26.24
CA ASP A 176 36.50 30.34 -26.18
C ASP A 176 37.18 30.96 -24.96
N ARG A 177 37.64 30.14 -24.05
CA ARG A 177 38.90 30.23 -23.32
C ARG A 177 39.14 29.00 -22.46
N GLY A 178 40.13 28.23 -22.82
CA GLY A 178 40.62 27.12 -22.06
C GLY A 178 41.22 27.54 -20.72
N ILE A 179 41.08 26.69 -19.75
CA ILE A 179 42.02 26.54 -18.64
C ILE A 179 42.06 25.05 -18.26
N ALA A 180 43.29 24.63 -18.07
CA ALA A 180 43.78 23.27 -17.91
C ALA A 180 43.37 22.60 -16.60
N CYS A 181 43.21 21.29 -16.71
CA CYS A 181 43.74 20.19 -15.91
C CYS A 181 44.31 20.48 -14.51
N GLY A 182 43.78 19.81 -13.51
CA GLY A 182 44.41 19.57 -12.23
C GLY A 182 43.92 18.24 -11.66
N ARG A 183 44.72 17.19 -11.87
CA ARG A 183 44.66 15.91 -11.16
C ARG A 183 45.37 16.04 -9.80
N SER A 184 44.78 15.50 -8.75
CA SER A 184 45.45 14.84 -7.62
C SER A 184 44.29 14.12 -6.89
N GLY A 185 44.24 12.85 -6.66
CA GLY A 185 45.27 11.94 -6.17
C GLY A 185 45.12 11.76 -4.66
N ASP A 186 44.92 10.50 -4.31
CA ASP A 186 45.17 9.84 -3.03
C ASP A 186 43.95 9.54 -2.18
N ASP A 187 43.52 8.26 -2.19
CA ASP A 187 43.80 7.16 -1.26
C ASP A 187 43.47 7.44 0.21
N HIS A 188 42.53 6.67 0.75
CA HIS A 188 42.74 5.76 1.88
C HIS A 188 41.49 4.94 2.19
N GLU A 189 41.67 3.64 2.08
CA GLU A 189 41.22 2.52 2.89
C GLU A 189 40.81 2.90 4.32
N ASP A 190 39.71 2.32 4.80
CA ASP A 190 39.69 1.31 5.88
C ASP A 190 38.24 0.90 6.19
N SER A 191 37.96 -0.37 6.06
CA SER A 191 37.04 -1.13 6.92
C SER A 191 37.80 -1.50 8.21
N PRO A 192 37.19 -1.89 9.33
CA PRO A 192 36.24 -3.00 9.39
C PRO A 192 35.20 -3.00 10.55
N ASP A 193 34.30 -3.98 10.46
CA ASP A 193 33.72 -4.77 11.56
C ASP A 193 32.87 -4.12 12.65
N GLY A 194 31.66 -4.66 12.77
CA GLY A 194 30.81 -4.50 13.94
C GLY A 194 29.50 -5.24 13.78
N HIS A 195 29.52 -6.53 14.05
CA HIS A 195 28.38 -7.38 14.35
C HIS A 195 27.40 -6.67 15.28
N ASP A 196 26.11 -6.77 14.96
CA ASP A 196 25.10 -7.09 15.96
C ASP A 196 23.89 -7.76 15.28
N GLU A 197 23.97 -9.09 15.26
CA GLU A 197 22.79 -9.94 15.23
C GLU A 197 22.12 -9.84 16.59
N ALA A 198 20.87 -9.36 16.63
CA ALA A 198 19.96 -9.78 17.69
C ALA A 198 18.50 -9.50 17.35
N CYS A 199 17.72 -10.57 17.27
CA CYS A 199 16.32 -10.64 17.66
C CYS A 199 15.28 -9.94 16.82
N ALA A 200 14.90 -10.55 15.71
CA ALA A 200 13.53 -10.47 15.22
C ALA A 200 12.98 -11.87 14.93
N HIS A 201 13.08 -12.77 15.92
CA HIS A 201 12.30 -13.99 15.95
C HIS A 201 11.19 -13.84 16.98
N GLY A 202 9.97 -13.74 16.52
CA GLY A 202 8.81 -13.86 17.35
C GLY A 202 7.67 -12.97 16.89
N LEU A 203 6.65 -13.63 16.36
CA LEU A 203 5.27 -13.21 16.20
C LEU A 203 4.75 -13.18 14.75
N TYR A 204 5.00 -14.26 14.03
CA TYR A 204 4.18 -14.64 12.90
C TYR A 204 3.72 -16.10 13.09
N ARG A 205 2.70 -16.30 13.89
CA ARG A 205 1.93 -17.57 13.88
C ARG A 205 0.51 -17.26 13.48
N ALA A 206 0.18 -17.78 12.33
CA ALA A 206 -1.12 -18.16 11.79
C ALA A 206 -2.36 -17.33 12.19
N VAL A 207 -2.84 -16.51 11.29
CA VAL A 207 -4.26 -16.43 10.96
C VAL A 207 -4.38 -16.60 9.45
#